data_314515d5cdb19fc7189437bd8bd57b71
#
_entry.id   314515d5cdb19fc7189437bd8bd57b71
#
_cell.length_a   1.000
_cell.length_b   1.000
_cell.length_c   1.000
_cell.angle_alpha   90.00
_cell.angle_beta   90.00
_cell.angle_gamma   90.00
#
_symmetry.space_group_name_H-M   'P 1'
#
loop_
_entity.id
_entity.type
_entity.pdbx_description
1 polymer ?
#
loop_
_entity_poly.entity_id
_entity_poly.type
_entity_poly.pdbx_seq_one_letter_code
_entity_poly.pdbx_strand_id
1 'polypeptide(L)'
;MIEILDPQKLINLYTKGFFPMAESVTSNEIKFYKPIKRLVIPIYDFHLPKKLFRKFKKNIYTFTLNKNFNEVIHHCASPRKKNKDTWINEVIKNSYMKL
;
A
#
# COMPACT_ATOMS: atom_id res chain seq x y z
N MET A 1 0.19 -2.63 24.44
CA MET A 1 -0.55 -3.45 23.46
C MET A 1 -0.60 -2.69 22.14
N ILE A 2 -0.21 -3.32 21.05
CA ILE A 2 -0.28 -2.71 19.71
C ILE A 2 -1.71 -2.93 19.18
N GLU A 3 -2.38 -1.84 18.85
CA GLU A 3 -3.69 -1.92 18.24
C GLU A 3 -3.57 -2.33 16.78
N ILE A 4 -4.41 -3.23 16.33
CA ILE A 4 -4.50 -3.66 14.94
C ILE A 4 -5.96 -3.77 14.51
N LEU A 5 -6.19 -3.62 13.21
CA LEU A 5 -7.50 -3.93 12.62
C LEU A 5 -7.62 -5.45 12.45
N ASP A 6 -8.81 -5.99 12.67
CA ASP A 6 -9.02 -7.42 12.46
C ASP A 6 -8.79 -7.78 10.99
N PRO A 7 -7.85 -8.72 10.69
CA PRO A 7 -7.52 -9.07 9.31
C PRO A 7 -8.71 -9.53 8.48
N GLN A 8 -9.62 -10.32 9.06
CA GLN A 8 -10.77 -10.82 8.31
C GLN A 8 -11.74 -9.69 7.95
N LYS A 9 -11.97 -8.76 8.88
CA LYS A 9 -12.81 -7.59 8.60
C LYS A 9 -12.18 -6.69 7.55
N LEU A 10 -10.87 -6.52 7.60
CA LEU A 10 -10.12 -5.73 6.63
C LEU A 10 -10.24 -6.31 5.22
N ILE A 11 -10.06 -7.62 5.07
CA ILE A 11 -10.24 -8.32 3.79
C ILE A 11 -11.67 -8.15 3.28
N ASN A 12 -12.67 -8.34 4.14
CA ASN A 12 -14.08 -8.18 3.77
C ASN A 12 -14.40 -6.77 3.27
N LEU A 13 -13.82 -5.75 3.90
CA LEU A 13 -13.99 -4.36 3.44
C LEU A 13 -13.36 -4.13 2.08
N TYR A 14 -12.17 -4.68 1.84
CA TYR A 14 -11.54 -4.63 0.52
C TYR A 14 -12.40 -5.27 -0.57
N THR A 15 -13.02 -6.40 -0.28
CA THR A 15 -13.92 -7.05 -1.26
C THR A 15 -15.13 -6.19 -1.61
N LYS A 16 -15.53 -5.28 -0.72
CA LYS A 16 -16.62 -4.33 -0.95
C LYS A 16 -16.14 -3.00 -1.52
N GLY A 17 -14.85 -2.85 -1.77
CA GLY A 17 -14.27 -1.66 -2.37
C GLY A 17 -13.83 -0.58 -1.38
N PHE A 18 -13.77 -0.90 -0.09
CA PHE A 18 -13.29 0.03 0.94
C PHE A 18 -11.82 -0.19 1.22
N PHE A 19 -11.14 0.88 1.64
CA PHE A 19 -9.77 0.79 2.16
C PHE A 19 -9.58 1.75 3.33
N PRO A 20 -8.67 1.44 4.27
CA PRO A 20 -8.43 2.29 5.44
C PRO A 20 -7.42 3.38 5.16
N MET A 21 -7.63 4.54 5.79
CA MET A 21 -6.64 5.63 5.81
C MET A 21 -6.67 6.31 7.16
N ALA A 22 -5.50 6.61 7.71
CA ALA A 22 -5.37 7.51 8.83
C ALA A 22 -5.34 8.96 8.33
N GLU A 23 -5.79 9.91 9.15
CA GLU A 23 -5.72 11.33 8.80
C GLU A 23 -4.28 11.84 8.76
N SER A 24 -3.44 11.31 9.64
CA SER A 24 -2.02 11.65 9.71
C SER A 24 -1.24 10.52 10.35
N VAL A 25 0.09 10.59 10.28
CA VAL A 25 0.98 9.59 10.89
C VAL A 25 0.81 9.53 12.42
N THR A 26 0.40 10.63 13.04
CA THR A 26 0.25 10.72 14.50
C THR A 26 -1.18 10.46 14.98
N SER A 27 -2.16 10.45 14.07
CA SER A 27 -3.55 10.17 14.42
C SER A 27 -3.76 8.66 14.61
N ASN A 28 -4.50 8.30 15.66
CA ASN A 28 -4.93 6.92 15.89
C ASN A 28 -6.28 6.61 15.24
N GLU A 29 -6.91 7.62 14.65
CA GLU A 29 -8.21 7.48 14.03
C GLU A 29 -8.07 6.98 12.60
N ILE A 30 -8.78 5.90 12.28
CA ILE A 30 -8.76 5.29 10.95
C ILE A 30 -10.16 5.34 10.39
N LYS A 31 -10.28 5.89 9.18
CA LYS A 31 -11.53 5.92 8.42
C LYS A 31 -11.42 5.01 7.21
N PHE A 32 -12.56 4.44 6.80
CA PHE A 32 -12.64 3.61 5.61
C PHE A 32 -13.29 4.40 4.48
N TYR A 33 -12.67 4.36 3.31
CA TYR A 33 -13.08 5.11 2.14
C TYR A 33 -13.45 4.17 1.01
N LYS A 34 -14.52 4.51 0.28
CA LYS A 34 -14.92 3.81 -0.94
C LYS A 34 -14.94 4.83 -2.09
N PRO A 35 -13.96 4.84 -2.99
CA PRO A 35 -13.95 5.80 -4.10
C PRO A 35 -15.09 5.52 -5.07
N ILE A 36 -15.68 6.60 -5.59
CA ILE A 36 -16.72 6.51 -6.62
C ILE A 36 -16.10 6.14 -7.97
N LYS A 37 -14.93 6.71 -8.26
CA LYS A 37 -14.16 6.42 -9.48
C LYS A 37 -12.77 5.93 -9.10
N ARG A 38 -12.28 4.90 -9.80
CA ARG A 38 -10.96 4.35 -9.58
C ARG A 38 -10.15 4.36 -10.86
N LEU A 39 -8.89 4.76 -10.74
CA LEU A 39 -7.91 4.51 -11.80
C LEU A 39 -7.55 3.03 -11.75
N VAL A 40 -7.66 2.35 -12.89
CA VAL A 40 -7.29 0.93 -13.00
C VAL A 40 -6.21 0.74 -14.05
N ILE A 41 -5.36 -0.25 -13.83
CA ILE A 41 -4.35 -0.63 -14.80
C ILE A 41 -4.80 -1.96 -15.42
N PRO A 42 -5.09 -2.01 -16.74
CA PRO A 42 -5.47 -3.26 -17.38
C PRO A 42 -4.28 -4.21 -17.42
N ILE A 43 -4.43 -5.37 -16.79
CA ILE A 43 -3.33 -6.34 -16.64
C ILE A 43 -2.84 -6.85 -17.99
N TYR A 44 -3.76 -7.06 -18.94
CA TYR A 44 -3.43 -7.64 -20.24
C TYR A 44 -3.08 -6.63 -21.33
N ASP A 45 -3.20 -5.33 -21.03
CA ASP A 45 -3.04 -4.27 -22.04
C ASP A 45 -2.49 -2.99 -21.41
N PHE A 46 -1.50 -3.11 -20.52
CA PHE A 46 -0.84 -1.92 -19.97
C PHE A 46 0.40 -1.55 -20.78
N HIS A 47 0.68 -0.25 -20.85
CA HIS A 47 1.84 0.25 -21.57
C HIS A 47 3.13 0.06 -20.75
N LEU A 48 4.09 -0.64 -21.33
CA LEU A 48 5.43 -0.80 -20.75
C LEU A 48 6.42 0.06 -21.56
N PRO A 49 6.95 1.17 -20.96
CA PRO A 49 7.91 2.02 -21.66
C PRO A 49 9.17 1.25 -22.06
N LYS A 50 9.73 1.61 -23.22
CA LYS A 50 10.93 0.93 -23.76
C LYS A 50 12.11 0.93 -22.80
N LYS A 51 12.35 2.04 -22.09
CA LYS A 51 13.42 2.13 -21.09
C LYS A 51 13.25 1.14 -19.95
N LEU A 52 12.02 1.01 -19.45
CA LEU A 52 11.71 0.08 -18.37
C LEU A 52 11.85 -1.37 -18.85
N PHE A 53 11.38 -1.65 -20.06
CA PHE A 53 11.49 -2.97 -20.66
C PHE A 53 12.95 -3.41 -20.85
N ARG A 54 13.83 -2.49 -21.25
CA ARG A 54 15.28 -2.77 -21.37
C ARG A 54 15.88 -3.12 -20.01
N LYS A 55 15.52 -2.39 -18.95
CA LYS A 55 16.00 -2.69 -17.60
C LYS A 55 15.50 -4.05 -17.12
N PHE A 56 14.27 -4.38 -17.44
CA PHE A 56 13.69 -5.69 -17.14
C PHE A 56 14.46 -6.81 -17.82
N LYS A 57 14.76 -6.68 -19.13
CA LYS A 57 15.52 -7.68 -19.89
C LYS A 57 16.94 -7.87 -19.39
N LYS A 58 17.58 -6.81 -18.88
CA LYS A 58 18.95 -6.86 -18.36
C LYS A 58 19.03 -7.46 -16.94
N ASN A 59 17.92 -7.85 -16.36
CA ASN A 59 17.85 -8.40 -15.00
C ASN A 59 18.48 -7.50 -13.94
N ILE A 60 18.33 -6.16 -14.11
CA ILE A 60 18.83 -5.17 -13.15
C ILE A 60 18.10 -5.31 -11.81
N TYR A 61 16.82 -5.67 -11.85
CA TYR A 61 15.99 -5.85 -10.67
C TYR A 61 15.51 -7.29 -10.56
N THR A 62 15.47 -7.79 -9.34
CA THR A 62 14.90 -9.10 -9.02
C THR A 62 13.54 -8.90 -8.37
N PHE A 63 12.54 -9.66 -8.80
CA PHE A 63 11.18 -9.59 -8.28
C PHE A 63 10.95 -10.68 -7.26
N THR A 64 10.40 -10.32 -6.11
CA THR A 64 10.04 -11.25 -5.05
C THR A 64 8.63 -10.95 -4.53
N LEU A 65 8.00 -11.95 -3.94
CA LEU A 65 6.69 -11.81 -3.32
C LEU A 65 6.79 -12.10 -1.82
N ASN A 66 6.23 -11.23 -1.02
CA ASN A 66 6.08 -11.41 0.43
C ASN A 66 7.39 -11.61 1.20
N LYS A 67 8.53 -11.18 0.65
CA LYS A 67 9.82 -11.29 1.32
C LYS A 67 10.17 -10.06 2.16
N ASN A 68 9.88 -8.86 1.66
CA ASN A 68 10.34 -7.63 2.27
C ASN A 68 9.19 -6.68 2.60
N PHE A 69 8.03 -7.20 2.92
CA PHE A 69 6.84 -6.39 3.14
C PHE A 69 7.04 -5.36 4.25
N ASN A 70 7.68 -5.72 5.36
CA ASN A 70 7.95 -4.81 6.46
C ASN A 70 8.78 -3.59 6.01
N GLU A 71 9.84 -3.81 5.24
CA GLU A 71 10.65 -2.72 4.70
C GLU A 71 9.87 -1.88 3.70
N VAL A 72 9.12 -2.51 2.82
CA VAL A 72 8.33 -1.82 1.80
C VAL A 72 7.29 -0.89 2.45
N ILE A 73 6.51 -1.39 3.39
CA ILE A 73 5.48 -0.57 4.04
C ILE A 73 6.09 0.54 4.88
N HIS A 74 7.24 0.29 5.50
CA HIS A 74 7.99 1.31 6.24
C HIS A 74 8.41 2.45 5.32
N HIS A 75 8.98 2.15 4.15
CA HIS A 75 9.37 3.16 3.18
C HIS A 75 8.18 3.89 2.57
N CYS A 76 7.06 3.19 2.35
CA CYS A 76 5.84 3.83 1.87
C CYS A 76 5.29 4.85 2.88
N ALA A 77 5.49 4.60 4.17
CA ALA A 77 5.05 5.50 5.24
C ALA A 77 6.05 6.61 5.55
N SER A 78 7.25 6.57 4.98
CA SER A 78 8.33 7.52 5.32
C SER A 78 8.06 8.91 4.76
N PRO A 79 8.49 9.98 5.46
CA PRO A 79 8.33 11.35 4.98
C PRO A 79 9.02 11.59 3.63
N ARG A 80 8.40 12.43 2.81
CA ARG A 80 8.93 12.85 1.50
C ARG A 80 9.23 14.34 1.51
N LYS A 81 10.07 14.80 0.54
CA LYS A 81 10.44 16.22 0.45
C LYS A 81 9.24 17.15 0.40
N LYS A 82 8.20 16.80 -0.37
CA LYS A 82 7.01 17.65 -0.56
C LYS A 82 5.87 17.32 0.41
N ASN A 83 5.85 16.11 0.94
CA ASN A 83 4.82 15.67 1.86
C ASN A 83 5.45 14.85 2.98
N LYS A 84 5.51 15.45 4.17
CA LYS A 84 6.10 14.83 5.36
C LYS A 84 5.10 13.98 6.13
N ASP A 85 3.82 13.97 5.71
CA ASP A 85 2.79 13.20 6.37
C ASP A 85 2.35 12.02 5.50
N THR A 86 1.64 11.07 6.09
CA THR A 86 1.18 9.86 5.41
C THR A 86 -0.12 9.37 6.02
N TRP A 87 -0.90 8.67 5.20
CA TRP A 87 -2.11 7.98 5.65
C TRP A 87 -1.79 6.64 6.35
N ILE A 88 -0.53 6.20 6.32
CA ILE A 88 -0.08 4.95 6.94
C ILE A 88 0.44 5.24 8.33
N ASN A 89 -0.40 5.05 9.35
CA ASN A 89 0.01 5.14 10.74
C ASN A 89 0.46 3.76 11.26
N GLU A 90 0.84 3.67 12.54
CA GLU A 90 1.29 2.42 13.14
C GLU A 90 0.21 1.34 13.13
N VAL A 91 -1.06 1.70 13.33
CA VAL A 91 -2.18 0.74 13.31
C VAL A 91 -2.31 0.11 11.93
N ILE A 92 -2.30 0.91 10.86
CA ILE A 92 -2.37 0.41 9.48
C ILE A 92 -1.17 -0.46 9.15
N LYS A 93 0.03 0.00 9.49
CA LYS A 93 1.27 -0.74 9.25
C LYS A 93 1.23 -2.11 9.90
N ASN A 94 0.90 -2.17 11.19
CA ASN A 94 0.82 -3.42 11.94
C ASN A 94 -0.31 -4.32 11.45
N SER A 95 -1.44 -3.73 11.04
CA SER A 95 -2.57 -4.48 10.50
C SER A 95 -2.23 -5.15 9.17
N TYR A 96 -1.56 -4.43 8.28
CA TYR A 96 -1.14 -4.98 6.99
C TYR A 96 -0.09 -6.08 7.14
N MET A 97 0.76 -5.99 8.17
CA MET A 97 1.73 -7.06 8.47
C MET A 97 1.05 -8.38 8.84
N LYS A 98 -0.22 -8.34 9.26
CA LYS A 98 -1.00 -9.54 9.62
C LYS A 98 -1.77 -10.14 8.46
N LEU A 99 -1.87 -9.45 7.33
CA LEU A 99 -2.48 -10.00 6.13
C LEU A 99 -1.57 -11.05 5.50
#